data_2b595a69ff76a23c995595fe17e7d54c
#
_entry.id   2b595a69ff76a23c995595fe17e7d54c
#
_cell.length_a   1.000
_cell.length_b   1.000
_cell.length_c   1.000
_cell.angle_alpha   90.00
_cell.angle_beta   90.00
_cell.angle_gamma   90.00
#
_symmetry.space_group_name_H-M   'P 1'
#
loop_
_entity.id
_entity.type
_entity.pdbx_description
1 polymer ?
#
loop_
_entity_poly.entity_id
_entity_poly.type
_entity_poly.pdbx_seq_one_letter_code
_entity_poly.pdbx_strand_id
1 'polypeptide(L)'
;QIREDWRTHQRDWTLPGFRAVAVYRYGNWANGRRRGVLQSILCSVYRMMYRYVRNHYGIELPATARVGRRLLLGHQSGIVIHPHAEIGDDCMIRQNVTIGSATPDRVFQEAPKLGNGVQIGAGAVIVGKVKIGDGVRIGPTAVVLTNVPAGASVFVSPPRIIQLAKPPVKKEGTAPKESQVEHVTS
;
A
#
# COMPACT_ATOMS: atom_id res chain seq x y z
N GLN A 1 12.80 -18.80 -7.82
CA GLN A 1 11.94 -17.70 -7.36
C GLN A 1 12.75 -16.44 -7.01
N ILE A 2 13.73 -16.47 -6.07
CA ILE A 2 14.52 -15.26 -5.67
C ILE A 2 15.17 -14.56 -6.87
N ARG A 3 15.76 -15.32 -7.83
CA ARG A 3 16.36 -14.72 -9.05
C ARG A 3 15.33 -14.03 -9.95
N GLU A 4 14.10 -14.53 -9.98
CA GLU A 4 13.01 -13.94 -10.74
C GLU A 4 12.53 -12.67 -10.05
N ASP A 5 12.31 -12.72 -8.73
CA ASP A 5 11.93 -11.57 -7.92
C ASP A 5 13.00 -10.45 -8.02
N TRP A 6 14.30 -10.81 -8.06
CA TRP A 6 15.38 -9.85 -8.27
C TRP A 6 15.32 -9.18 -9.65
N ARG A 7 15.00 -9.95 -10.72
CA ARG A 7 14.82 -9.37 -12.07
C ARG A 7 13.61 -8.43 -12.11
N THR A 8 12.53 -8.79 -11.45
CA THR A 8 11.31 -7.97 -11.32
C THR A 8 11.61 -6.63 -10.62
N HIS A 9 12.56 -6.63 -9.67
CA HIS A 9 13.04 -5.43 -8.99
C HIS A 9 14.27 -4.80 -9.67
N GLN A 10 14.32 -4.79 -11.00
CA GLN A 10 15.35 -4.13 -11.82
C GLN A 10 16.79 -4.62 -11.55
N ARG A 11 16.94 -5.81 -10.98
CA ARG A 11 18.24 -6.38 -10.55
C ARG A 11 18.96 -5.56 -9.47
N ASP A 12 18.21 -4.74 -8.74
CA ASP A 12 18.73 -3.93 -7.65
C ASP A 12 18.41 -4.58 -6.29
N TRP A 13 19.44 -5.13 -5.65
CA TRP A 13 19.33 -5.74 -4.33
C TRP A 13 19.17 -4.71 -3.19
N THR A 14 19.39 -3.42 -3.46
CA THR A 14 19.25 -2.35 -2.47
C THR A 14 17.79 -1.94 -2.26
N LEU A 15 16.92 -2.24 -3.22
CA LEU A 15 15.50 -1.91 -3.13
C LEU A 15 14.82 -2.59 -1.94
N PRO A 16 14.17 -1.84 -1.05
CA PRO A 16 13.46 -2.39 0.11
C PRO A 16 12.41 -3.43 -0.25
N GLY A 17 11.69 -3.24 -1.36
CA GLY A 17 10.72 -4.20 -1.88
C GLY A 17 11.35 -5.56 -2.18
N PHE A 18 12.50 -5.58 -2.86
CA PHE A 18 13.24 -6.82 -3.11
C PHE A 18 13.70 -7.48 -1.81
N ARG A 19 14.27 -6.69 -0.88
CA ARG A 19 14.73 -7.22 0.41
C ARG A 19 13.60 -7.86 1.21
N ALA A 20 12.41 -7.24 1.19
CA ALA A 20 11.22 -7.78 1.85
C ALA A 20 10.80 -9.13 1.23
N VAL A 21 10.75 -9.21 -0.09
CA VAL A 21 10.44 -10.45 -0.82
C VAL A 21 11.51 -11.51 -0.56
N ALA A 22 12.79 -11.16 -0.55
CA ALA A 22 13.88 -12.11 -0.27
C ALA A 22 13.78 -12.69 1.15
N VAL A 23 13.50 -11.85 2.15
CA VAL A 23 13.25 -12.28 3.53
C VAL A 23 12.03 -13.19 3.62
N TYR A 24 10.94 -12.88 2.93
CA TYR A 24 9.77 -13.74 2.82
C TYR A 24 10.13 -15.11 2.24
N ARG A 25 10.86 -15.16 1.10
CA ARG A 25 11.28 -16.43 0.46
C ARG A 25 12.16 -17.26 1.38
N TYR A 26 13.09 -16.60 2.09
CA TYR A 26 13.91 -17.27 3.10
C TYR A 26 13.07 -17.85 4.23
N GLY A 27 12.12 -17.09 4.77
CA GLY A 27 11.24 -17.56 5.83
C GLY A 27 10.35 -18.72 5.40
N ASN A 28 9.81 -18.68 4.19
CA ASN A 28 9.04 -19.78 3.61
C ASN A 28 9.88 -21.04 3.47
N TRP A 29 11.11 -20.93 2.98
CA TRP A 29 12.05 -22.04 2.90
C TRP A 29 12.43 -22.59 4.28
N ALA A 30 12.70 -21.74 5.27
CA ALA A 30 13.06 -22.15 6.62
C ALA A 30 11.92 -22.92 7.32
N ASN A 31 10.68 -22.43 7.14
CA ASN A 31 9.48 -23.08 7.69
C ASN A 31 9.19 -24.44 7.06
N GLY A 32 9.58 -24.65 5.80
CA GLY A 32 9.44 -25.94 5.10
C GLY A 32 10.46 -27.02 5.48
N ARG A 33 11.41 -26.72 6.37
CA ARG A 33 12.42 -27.71 6.82
C ARG A 33 11.87 -28.66 7.88
N ARG A 34 12.51 -29.83 8.02
CA ARG A 34 12.18 -30.78 9.08
C ARG A 34 12.41 -30.15 10.45
N ARG A 35 11.50 -30.40 11.37
CA ARG A 35 11.59 -29.91 12.75
C ARG A 35 12.88 -30.39 13.41
N GLY A 36 13.59 -29.48 14.08
CA GLY A 36 14.86 -29.74 14.77
C GLY A 36 15.58 -28.45 15.13
N VAL A 37 16.74 -28.57 15.77
CA VAL A 37 17.55 -27.44 16.23
C VAL A 37 17.91 -26.50 15.06
N LEU A 38 18.33 -27.08 13.93
CA LEU A 38 18.67 -26.29 12.73
C LEU A 38 17.49 -25.46 12.24
N GLN A 39 16.29 -26.03 12.15
CA GLN A 39 15.08 -25.29 11.77
C GLN A 39 14.80 -24.15 12.75
N SER A 40 14.94 -24.40 14.06
CA SER A 40 14.73 -23.39 15.09
C SER A 40 15.67 -22.20 14.93
N ILE A 41 16.94 -22.46 14.60
CA ILE A 41 17.94 -21.42 14.30
C ILE A 41 17.54 -20.63 13.06
N LEU A 42 17.21 -21.32 11.95
CA LEU A 42 16.82 -20.68 10.69
C LEU A 42 15.57 -19.80 10.86
N CYS A 43 14.56 -20.30 11.61
CA CYS A 43 13.36 -19.53 11.92
C CYS A 43 13.66 -18.32 12.85
N SER A 44 14.66 -18.41 13.73
CA SER A 44 15.08 -17.28 14.57
C SER A 44 15.77 -16.20 13.74
N VAL A 45 16.62 -16.58 12.80
CA VAL A 45 17.22 -15.67 11.82
C VAL A 45 16.14 -15.00 10.98
N TYR A 46 15.17 -15.77 10.47
CA TYR A 46 14.02 -15.20 9.75
C TYR A 46 13.29 -14.16 10.58
N ARG A 47 12.95 -14.47 11.84
CA ARG A 47 12.24 -13.53 12.73
C ARG A 47 12.99 -12.22 12.95
N MET A 48 14.32 -12.28 13.04
CA MET A 48 15.18 -11.11 13.15
C MET A 48 15.14 -10.27 11.86
N MET A 49 15.34 -10.91 10.70
CA MET A 49 15.30 -10.25 9.39
C MET A 49 13.92 -9.66 9.11
N TYR A 50 12.84 -10.39 9.41
CA TYR A 50 11.46 -9.91 9.24
C TYR A 50 11.18 -8.69 10.11
N ARG A 51 11.60 -8.68 11.39
CA ARG A 51 11.50 -7.52 12.28
C ARG A 51 12.24 -6.30 11.70
N TYR A 52 13.45 -6.52 11.18
CA TYR A 52 14.21 -5.45 10.54
C TYR A 52 13.44 -4.85 9.35
N VAL A 53 12.99 -5.67 8.42
CA VAL A 53 12.22 -5.25 7.23
C VAL A 53 10.97 -4.49 7.64
N ARG A 54 10.18 -5.05 8.56
CA ARG A 54 8.96 -4.43 9.05
C ARG A 54 9.22 -3.06 9.68
N ASN A 55 10.21 -2.96 10.56
CA ASN A 55 10.45 -1.74 11.34
C ASN A 55 11.18 -0.65 10.54
N HIS A 56 12.05 -1.02 9.57
CA HIS A 56 12.83 -0.06 8.78
C HIS A 56 12.17 0.30 7.45
N TYR A 57 11.49 -0.66 6.81
CA TYR A 57 10.89 -0.43 5.51
C TYR A 57 9.38 -0.30 5.57
N GLY A 58 8.74 -0.58 6.71
CA GLY A 58 7.29 -0.55 6.84
C GLY A 58 6.59 -1.56 5.94
N ILE A 59 7.21 -2.73 5.71
CA ILE A 59 6.66 -3.80 4.86
C ILE A 59 6.40 -5.03 5.72
N GLU A 60 5.13 -5.39 5.88
CA GLU A 60 4.70 -6.59 6.56
C GLU A 60 4.29 -7.67 5.53
N LEU A 61 5.23 -8.56 5.21
CA LEU A 61 5.02 -9.72 4.34
C LEU A 61 5.43 -10.99 5.10
N PRO A 62 4.53 -11.57 5.90
CA PRO A 62 4.85 -12.75 6.71
C PRO A 62 5.01 -14.01 5.86
N ALA A 63 5.94 -14.89 6.24
CA ALA A 63 6.22 -16.14 5.51
C ALA A 63 5.06 -17.16 5.51
N THR A 64 3.99 -16.90 6.25
CA THR A 64 2.78 -17.72 6.26
C THR A 64 1.81 -17.35 5.13
N ALA A 65 1.91 -16.13 4.58
CA ALA A 65 1.16 -15.76 3.38
C ALA A 65 1.59 -16.64 2.19
N ARG A 66 0.67 -16.86 1.27
CA ARG A 66 0.96 -17.60 0.03
C ARG A 66 1.20 -16.62 -1.10
N VAL A 67 2.42 -16.55 -1.59
CA VAL A 67 2.80 -15.60 -2.65
C VAL A 67 3.43 -16.34 -3.81
N GLY A 68 2.87 -16.12 -4.97
CA GLY A 68 3.32 -16.64 -6.25
C GLY A 68 4.69 -16.08 -6.67
N ARG A 69 5.03 -16.25 -7.92
CA ARG A 69 6.33 -15.88 -8.50
C ARG A 69 6.30 -14.44 -8.98
N ARG A 70 7.47 -13.82 -9.06
CA ARG A 70 7.67 -12.49 -9.66
C ARG A 70 6.81 -11.38 -9.02
N LEU A 71 6.61 -11.46 -7.67
CA LEU A 71 5.98 -10.38 -6.94
C LEU A 71 6.85 -9.13 -7.01
N LEU A 72 6.26 -8.00 -7.41
CA LEU A 72 6.88 -6.68 -7.38
C LEU A 72 6.28 -5.85 -6.24
N LEU A 73 7.10 -5.50 -5.26
CA LEU A 73 6.76 -4.48 -4.26
C LEU A 73 7.38 -3.15 -4.72
N GLY A 74 6.53 -2.29 -5.29
CA GLY A 74 6.93 -0.96 -5.77
C GLY A 74 6.89 0.06 -4.64
N HIS A 75 8.06 0.62 -4.35
CA HIS A 75 8.31 1.52 -3.23
C HIS A 75 8.21 0.84 -1.86
N GLN A 76 8.67 1.53 -0.84
CA GLN A 76 8.60 1.06 0.55
C GLN A 76 7.48 1.76 1.31
N SER A 77 7.23 1.28 2.53
CA SER A 77 6.37 1.85 3.54
C SER A 77 4.88 1.54 3.41
N GLY A 78 4.29 1.21 4.55
CA GLY A 78 2.86 1.02 4.71
C GLY A 78 2.26 -0.20 4.00
N ILE A 79 3.08 -1.15 3.52
CA ILE A 79 2.56 -2.38 2.91
C ILE A 79 2.28 -3.40 4.00
N VAL A 80 1.00 -3.78 4.15
CA VAL A 80 0.56 -4.76 5.14
C VAL A 80 -0.17 -5.90 4.45
N ILE A 81 0.36 -7.11 4.57
CA ILE A 81 -0.20 -8.32 3.96
C ILE A 81 -0.57 -9.30 5.06
N HIS A 82 -1.84 -9.72 5.06
CA HIS A 82 -2.36 -10.67 6.04
C HIS A 82 -1.65 -12.04 5.96
N PRO A 83 -1.38 -12.71 7.10
CA PRO A 83 -0.71 -14.01 7.16
C PRO A 83 -1.35 -15.13 6.33
N HIS A 84 -2.64 -15.03 6.05
CA HIS A 84 -3.38 -16.01 5.24
C HIS A 84 -3.78 -15.48 3.85
N ALA A 85 -3.28 -14.32 3.44
CA ALA A 85 -3.52 -13.83 2.09
C ALA A 85 -2.88 -14.75 1.04
N GLU A 86 -3.58 -14.91 -0.08
CA GLU A 86 -3.07 -15.62 -1.25
C GLU A 86 -2.86 -14.60 -2.39
N ILE A 87 -1.68 -14.57 -2.97
CA ILE A 87 -1.30 -13.65 -4.04
C ILE A 87 -0.71 -14.49 -5.17
N GLY A 88 -1.26 -14.37 -6.36
CA GLY A 88 -0.83 -15.10 -7.55
C GLY A 88 0.53 -14.64 -8.09
N ASP A 89 0.86 -15.14 -9.27
CA ASP A 89 2.08 -14.80 -10.00
C ASP A 89 1.99 -13.40 -10.62
N ASP A 90 3.14 -12.76 -10.88
CA ASP A 90 3.25 -11.50 -11.63
C ASP A 90 2.46 -10.32 -11.03
N CYS A 91 2.22 -10.34 -9.74
CA CYS A 91 1.50 -9.27 -9.07
C CYS A 91 2.40 -8.08 -8.74
N MET A 92 1.81 -6.87 -8.79
CA MET A 92 2.46 -5.62 -8.39
C MET A 92 1.67 -4.94 -7.28
N ILE A 93 2.35 -4.61 -6.18
CA ILE A 93 1.79 -3.94 -5.01
C ILE A 93 2.60 -2.67 -4.75
N ARG A 94 1.94 -1.52 -4.67
CA ARG A 94 2.57 -0.24 -4.35
C ARG A 94 2.53 0.07 -2.86
N GLN A 95 3.16 1.17 -2.46
CA GLN A 95 3.21 1.63 -1.08
C GLN A 95 1.82 1.88 -0.47
N ASN A 96 1.73 1.79 0.86
CA ASN A 96 0.53 2.05 1.66
C ASN A 96 -0.67 1.14 1.30
N VAL A 97 -0.40 -0.04 0.75
CA VAL A 97 -1.45 -1.04 0.43
C VAL A 97 -1.69 -1.93 1.62
N THR A 98 -2.96 -2.12 1.96
CA THR A 98 -3.40 -3.09 2.96
C THR A 98 -4.16 -4.24 2.30
N ILE A 99 -3.69 -5.47 2.51
CA ILE A 99 -4.40 -6.71 2.17
C ILE A 99 -4.67 -7.43 3.49
N GLY A 100 -5.91 -7.31 4.01
CA GLY A 100 -6.22 -7.67 5.38
C GLY A 100 -7.56 -8.37 5.59
N SER A 101 -7.86 -8.65 6.86
CA SER A 101 -9.18 -9.13 7.30
C SER A 101 -10.11 -7.95 7.59
N ALA A 102 -11.41 -8.13 7.37
CA ALA A 102 -12.42 -7.12 7.71
C ALA A 102 -12.74 -7.08 9.20
N THR A 103 -12.47 -8.15 9.94
CA THR A 103 -12.77 -8.29 11.37
C THR A 103 -11.52 -8.53 12.20
N PRO A 104 -11.32 -7.82 13.33
CA PRO A 104 -10.07 -7.91 14.09
C PRO A 104 -9.81 -9.27 14.77
N ASP A 105 -10.83 -10.03 15.18
CA ASP A 105 -10.60 -10.95 16.30
C ASP A 105 -11.06 -12.40 16.19
N ARG A 106 -11.76 -12.87 15.16
CA ARG A 106 -12.32 -14.24 15.29
C ARG A 106 -12.22 -15.16 14.08
N VAL A 107 -11.88 -14.68 12.92
CA VAL A 107 -11.71 -15.56 11.75
C VAL A 107 -10.41 -15.24 11.03
N PHE A 108 -9.28 -15.62 11.62
CA PHE A 108 -7.94 -15.55 11.03
C PHE A 108 -7.83 -16.18 9.63
N GLN A 109 -8.88 -16.80 9.13
CA GLN A 109 -8.92 -17.47 7.83
C GLN A 109 -9.57 -16.63 6.72
N GLU A 110 -10.19 -15.49 7.05
CA GLU A 110 -10.82 -14.62 6.06
C GLU A 110 -9.83 -13.58 5.52
N ALA A 111 -9.03 -14.01 4.58
CA ALA A 111 -8.07 -13.16 3.92
C ALA A 111 -8.35 -13.09 2.41
N PRO A 112 -7.98 -11.97 1.77
CA PRO A 112 -8.13 -11.83 0.32
C PRO A 112 -7.32 -12.85 -0.47
N LYS A 113 -7.89 -13.29 -1.61
CA LYS A 113 -7.23 -14.12 -2.59
C LYS A 113 -7.12 -13.38 -3.91
N LEU A 114 -5.90 -13.13 -4.34
CA LEU A 114 -5.58 -12.43 -5.57
C LEU A 114 -5.10 -13.43 -6.63
N GLY A 115 -5.63 -13.31 -7.82
CA GLY A 115 -5.18 -14.05 -8.99
C GLY A 115 -3.82 -13.56 -9.52
N ASN A 116 -3.49 -13.98 -10.73
CA ASN A 116 -2.22 -13.63 -11.38
C ASN A 116 -2.29 -12.25 -12.04
N GLY A 117 -1.16 -11.56 -12.13
CA GLY A 117 -1.05 -10.30 -12.84
C GLY A 117 -1.83 -9.13 -12.23
N VAL A 118 -2.25 -9.24 -10.97
CA VAL A 118 -3.01 -8.19 -10.27
C VAL A 118 -2.10 -7.01 -9.98
N GLN A 119 -2.58 -5.80 -10.33
CA GLN A 119 -1.86 -4.55 -10.08
C GLN A 119 -2.62 -3.70 -9.06
N ILE A 120 -1.94 -3.35 -7.96
CA ILE A 120 -2.54 -2.61 -6.85
C ILE A 120 -1.88 -1.25 -6.72
N GLY A 121 -2.66 -0.20 -6.91
CA GLY A 121 -2.25 1.20 -6.78
C GLY A 121 -1.96 1.58 -5.33
N ALA A 122 -1.22 2.67 -5.17
CA ALA A 122 -0.80 3.17 -3.86
C ALA A 122 -2.01 3.48 -2.95
N GLY A 123 -1.92 3.10 -1.69
CA GLY A 123 -2.96 3.38 -0.70
C GLY A 123 -4.24 2.58 -0.85
N ALA A 124 -4.30 1.60 -1.75
CA ALA A 124 -5.48 0.75 -1.89
C ALA A 124 -5.63 -0.18 -0.68
N VAL A 125 -6.88 -0.47 -0.32
CA VAL A 125 -7.24 -1.34 0.80
C VAL A 125 -8.12 -2.47 0.30
N ILE A 126 -7.69 -3.71 0.49
CA ILE A 126 -8.43 -4.92 0.11
C ILE A 126 -8.66 -5.73 1.38
N VAL A 127 -9.89 -5.84 1.84
CA VAL A 127 -10.18 -6.49 3.12
C VAL A 127 -11.34 -7.45 3.05
N GLY A 128 -11.27 -8.49 3.89
CA GLY A 128 -12.28 -9.54 3.99
C GLY A 128 -12.00 -10.74 3.09
N LYS A 129 -12.95 -11.66 3.04
CA LYS A 129 -12.89 -12.89 2.22
C LYS A 129 -13.22 -12.60 0.76
N VAL A 130 -12.45 -11.73 0.13
CA VAL A 130 -12.68 -11.32 -1.26
C VAL A 130 -11.79 -12.07 -2.23
N LYS A 131 -12.31 -12.33 -3.43
CA LYS A 131 -11.56 -12.91 -4.54
C LYS A 131 -11.36 -11.84 -5.62
N ILE A 132 -10.11 -11.60 -5.97
CA ILE A 132 -9.69 -10.70 -7.03
C ILE A 132 -9.22 -11.56 -8.20
N GLY A 133 -9.86 -11.44 -9.34
CA GLY A 133 -9.55 -12.24 -10.53
C GLY A 133 -8.21 -11.88 -11.17
N ASP A 134 -7.79 -12.69 -12.15
CA ASP A 134 -6.53 -12.47 -12.87
C ASP A 134 -6.55 -11.13 -13.64
N GLY A 135 -5.41 -10.46 -13.70
CA GLY A 135 -5.22 -9.23 -14.48
C GLY A 135 -6.00 -8.01 -13.99
N VAL A 136 -6.60 -8.09 -12.81
CA VAL A 136 -7.34 -6.96 -12.21
C VAL A 136 -6.40 -5.79 -11.91
N ARG A 137 -6.90 -4.57 -12.18
CA ARG A 137 -6.22 -3.32 -11.82
C ARG A 137 -7.00 -2.58 -10.75
N ILE A 138 -6.38 -2.37 -9.60
CA ILE A 138 -6.95 -1.60 -8.50
C ILE A 138 -6.24 -0.24 -8.47
N GLY A 139 -7.01 0.82 -8.68
CA GLY A 139 -6.51 2.20 -8.68
C GLY A 139 -6.04 2.65 -7.30
N PRO A 140 -5.30 3.76 -7.24
CA PRO A 140 -4.85 4.32 -5.96
C PRO A 140 -6.03 4.64 -5.04
N THR A 141 -5.82 4.47 -3.73
CA THR A 141 -6.79 4.76 -2.65
C THR A 141 -8.13 4.03 -2.74
N ALA A 142 -8.28 3.07 -3.67
CA ALA A 142 -9.51 2.29 -3.79
C ALA A 142 -9.69 1.34 -2.60
N VAL A 143 -10.93 1.21 -2.12
CA VAL A 143 -11.30 0.28 -1.05
C VAL A 143 -12.13 -0.86 -1.66
N VAL A 144 -11.64 -2.09 -1.56
CA VAL A 144 -12.25 -3.28 -2.14
C VAL A 144 -12.76 -4.19 -1.03
N LEU A 145 -14.08 -4.34 -0.96
CA LEU A 145 -14.79 -5.14 0.03
C LEU A 145 -15.57 -6.31 -0.60
N THR A 146 -15.56 -6.41 -1.93
CA THR A 146 -16.32 -7.40 -2.68
C THR A 146 -15.45 -8.09 -3.72
N ASN A 147 -15.92 -9.21 -4.26
CA ASN A 147 -15.20 -9.93 -5.32
C ASN A 147 -15.11 -9.07 -6.59
N VAL A 148 -13.95 -9.15 -7.25
CA VAL A 148 -13.69 -8.44 -8.52
C VAL A 148 -13.41 -9.47 -9.62
N PRO A 149 -14.19 -9.49 -10.72
CA PRO A 149 -13.97 -10.43 -11.81
C PRO A 149 -12.64 -10.18 -12.54
N ALA A 150 -12.11 -11.21 -13.19
CA ALA A 150 -10.85 -11.11 -13.94
C ALA A 150 -10.91 -10.01 -15.03
N GLY A 151 -9.78 -9.34 -15.23
CA GLY A 151 -9.61 -8.26 -16.22
C GLY A 151 -10.30 -6.95 -15.87
N ALA A 152 -11.02 -6.87 -14.77
CA ALA A 152 -11.71 -5.66 -14.34
C ALA A 152 -10.75 -4.60 -13.80
N SER A 153 -11.23 -3.35 -13.77
CA SER A 153 -10.53 -2.23 -13.15
C SER A 153 -11.42 -1.56 -12.10
N VAL A 154 -10.85 -1.30 -10.93
CA VAL A 154 -11.53 -0.64 -9.80
C VAL A 154 -10.87 0.72 -9.59
N PHE A 155 -11.65 1.80 -9.66
CA PHE A 155 -11.18 3.16 -9.43
C PHE A 155 -12.10 3.91 -8.48
N VAL A 156 -11.53 4.90 -7.80
CA VAL A 156 -12.29 5.88 -7.01
C VAL A 156 -12.80 6.97 -7.94
N SER A 157 -14.01 7.47 -7.70
CA SER A 157 -14.55 8.61 -8.43
C SER A 157 -13.64 9.84 -8.29
N PRO A 158 -13.48 10.67 -9.34
CA PRO A 158 -12.72 11.91 -9.26
C PRO A 158 -13.26 12.81 -8.14
N PRO A 159 -12.39 13.57 -7.45
CA PRO A 159 -12.82 14.51 -6.41
C PRO A 159 -13.69 15.60 -6.99
N ARG A 160 -14.71 16.06 -6.24
CA ARG A 160 -15.47 17.27 -6.56
C ARG A 160 -14.62 18.50 -6.24
N ILE A 161 -14.38 19.33 -7.24
CA ILE A 161 -13.69 20.59 -7.05
C ILE A 161 -14.75 21.67 -6.73
N ILE A 162 -14.67 22.25 -5.55
CA ILE A 162 -15.55 23.35 -5.13
C ILE A 162 -14.71 24.62 -5.14
N GLN A 163 -15.03 25.55 -6.04
CA GLN A 163 -14.45 26.87 -5.98
C GLN A 163 -15.25 27.72 -4.97
N LEU A 164 -14.62 28.08 -3.87
CA LEU A 164 -15.20 29.04 -2.95
C LEU A 164 -15.18 30.42 -3.63
N ALA A 165 -16.33 31.11 -3.66
CA ALA A 165 -16.38 32.47 -4.13
C ALA A 165 -15.38 33.32 -3.33
N LYS A 166 -14.57 34.13 -4.01
CA LYS A 166 -13.70 35.09 -3.33
C LYS A 166 -14.58 35.98 -2.45
N PRO A 167 -14.22 36.19 -1.18
CA PRO A 167 -14.93 37.18 -0.36
C PRO A 167 -14.92 38.54 -1.08
N PRO A 168 -16.02 39.31 -1.03
CA PRO A 168 -16.08 40.62 -1.67
C PRO A 168 -14.92 41.46 -1.13
N VAL A 169 -14.13 42.03 -2.06
CA VAL A 169 -13.07 42.97 -1.74
C VAL A 169 -13.76 44.19 -1.11
N LYS A 170 -13.54 44.43 0.19
CA LYS A 170 -13.94 45.68 0.82
C LYS A 170 -13.27 46.80 0.05
N LYS A 171 -14.06 47.60 -0.68
CA LYS A 171 -13.58 48.88 -1.22
C LYS A 171 -13.16 49.73 -0.02
N GLU A 172 -11.87 50.01 0.10
CA GLU A 172 -11.39 51.00 1.04
C GLU A 172 -12.15 52.31 0.79
N GLY A 173 -12.84 52.76 1.83
CA GLY A 173 -13.61 53.97 1.78
C GLY A 173 -12.70 55.16 1.47
N THR A 174 -13.09 55.94 0.46
CA THR A 174 -12.49 57.22 0.12
C THR A 174 -12.41 58.06 1.38
N ALA A 175 -11.22 58.49 1.76
CA ALA A 175 -11.02 59.41 2.87
C ALA A 175 -11.80 60.72 2.64
N PRO A 176 -12.40 61.32 3.68
CA PRO A 176 -13.11 62.59 3.53
C PRO A 176 -12.13 63.71 3.11
N LYS A 177 -12.47 64.43 2.07
CA LYS A 177 -11.72 65.64 1.69
C LYS A 177 -11.80 66.67 2.83
N GLU A 178 -10.64 67.08 3.35
CA GLU A 178 -10.50 68.24 4.25
C GLU A 178 -11.09 69.48 3.61
N SER A 179 -12.10 70.09 4.27
CA SER A 179 -12.64 71.34 3.95
C SER A 179 -11.64 72.47 4.28
N GLN A 180 -11.21 73.23 3.25
CA GLN A 180 -10.40 74.41 3.42
C GLN A 180 -11.19 75.41 4.22
N VAL A 181 -10.63 75.86 5.35
CA VAL A 181 -11.12 76.98 6.12
C VAL A 181 -10.53 78.24 5.48
N GLU A 182 -11.37 79.06 4.85
CA GLU A 182 -11.01 80.42 4.40
C GLU A 182 -10.80 81.32 5.61
N HIS A 183 -9.60 81.87 5.74
CA HIS A 183 -9.29 83.00 6.61
C HIS A 183 -9.80 84.27 5.96
N VAL A 184 -10.82 84.85 6.56
CA VAL A 184 -11.20 86.22 6.29
C VAL A 184 -10.50 87.12 7.28
N THR A 185 -9.58 87.96 6.80
CA THR A 185 -8.98 89.12 7.50
C THR A 185 -9.85 90.33 7.33
N SER A 186 -10.18 90.97 8.46
CA SER A 186 -10.41 92.43 8.55
C SER A 186 -10.12 92.92 9.94
#